data_161f1adfa3c645ecef05e1a6ba1af051
#
_entry.id   161f1adfa3c645ecef05e1a6ba1af051
#
_cell.length_a   1.000
_cell.length_b   1.000
_cell.length_c   1.000
_cell.angle_alpha   90.00
_cell.angle_beta   90.00
_cell.angle_gamma   90.00
#
_symmetry.space_group_name_H-M   'P 1'
#
loop_
_entity.id
_entity.type
_entity.pdbx_description
1 polymer ?
#
loop_
_entity_poly.entity_id
_entity_poly.type
_entity_poly.pdbx_seq_one_letter_code
_entity_poly.pdbx_strand_id
1 'polypeptide(L)'
;MADVAILVNEIESFYRAFLDGFNREDTDMYLRSFCYPNGILSGEQGLTINAKESDQQRFYQEVMSSIQGRGWDHTGVTQLQIWPISEGMAFLVADISRYKKDNSILESGRYCYTVRKDRGVWKVLTLTEIKPPFSGPVMMQDNTSEAKPLIGEIENFYRNYIVGFNAEDQAAFVHCYAHPHAFLLDEKGMILTSTVADHERAYQQIMKPLHERGWGRSVTDMLQVWPFTESTALIVADVTRYKTDQSVLEKLRASYMLRKDSGTWKILMVAEIKPPFSGPGKGRP
;
A
#
# COMPACT_ATOMS: atom_id res chain seq x y z
N MET A 1 24.30 0.63 -4.85
CA MET A 1 23.10 0.99 -4.04
C MET A 1 22.63 2.33 -4.55
N ALA A 2 21.38 2.41 -4.99
CA ALA A 2 20.80 3.69 -5.38
C ALA A 2 20.77 4.63 -4.15
N ASP A 3 21.13 5.89 -4.37
CA ASP A 3 21.02 6.91 -3.33
C ASP A 3 19.53 7.18 -3.06
N VAL A 4 19.09 7.01 -1.82
CA VAL A 4 17.71 7.24 -1.41
C VAL A 4 17.23 8.66 -1.78
N ALA A 5 18.12 9.66 -1.67
CA ALA A 5 17.78 11.03 -2.03
C ALA A 5 17.51 11.18 -3.53
N ILE A 6 18.25 10.48 -4.38
CA ILE A 6 18.01 10.47 -5.83
C ILE A 6 16.64 9.86 -6.14
N LEU A 7 16.31 8.73 -5.52
CA LEU A 7 14.99 8.10 -5.71
C LEU A 7 13.85 9.00 -5.25
N VAL A 8 13.99 9.65 -4.09
CA VAL A 8 12.98 10.60 -3.59
C VAL A 8 12.76 11.73 -4.58
N ASN A 9 13.84 12.33 -5.13
CA ASN A 9 13.73 13.40 -6.12
C ASN A 9 13.09 12.93 -7.44
N GLU A 10 13.42 11.73 -7.92
CA GLU A 10 12.79 11.14 -9.11
C GLU A 10 11.27 10.96 -8.89
N ILE A 11 10.87 10.44 -7.73
CA ILE A 11 9.46 10.17 -7.41
C ILE A 11 8.69 11.48 -7.23
N GLU A 12 9.29 12.47 -6.55
CA GLU A 12 8.69 13.79 -6.42
C GLU A 12 8.46 14.44 -7.78
N SER A 13 9.46 14.40 -8.66
CA SER A 13 9.38 14.93 -10.03
C SER A 13 8.28 14.23 -10.82
N PHE A 14 8.18 12.90 -10.71
CA PHE A 14 7.11 12.12 -11.30
C PHE A 14 5.73 12.57 -10.79
N TYR A 15 5.57 12.68 -9.46
CA TYR A 15 4.28 13.03 -8.88
C TYR A 15 3.82 14.43 -9.28
N ARG A 16 4.74 15.39 -9.34
CA ARG A 16 4.44 16.76 -9.82
C ARG A 16 4.02 16.78 -11.28
N ALA A 17 4.69 16.01 -12.14
CA ALA A 17 4.31 15.87 -13.55
C ALA A 17 2.94 15.18 -13.71
N PHE A 18 2.66 14.13 -12.91
CA PHE A 18 1.35 13.47 -12.86
C PHE A 18 0.23 14.46 -12.52
N LEU A 19 0.44 15.29 -11.48
CA LEU A 19 -0.53 16.29 -11.06
C LEU A 19 -0.71 17.40 -12.11
N ASP A 20 0.36 17.80 -12.77
CA ASP A 20 0.32 18.78 -13.85
C ASP A 20 -0.47 18.27 -15.07
N GLY A 21 -0.31 16.99 -15.44
CA GLY A 21 -1.14 16.33 -16.45
C GLY A 21 -2.62 16.30 -16.06
N PHE A 22 -2.91 15.99 -14.79
CA PHE A 22 -4.28 16.03 -14.27
C PHE A 22 -4.89 17.43 -14.38
N ASN A 23 -4.15 18.47 -14.00
CA ASN A 23 -4.60 19.87 -14.05
C ASN A 23 -4.81 20.39 -15.47
N ARG A 24 -4.06 19.89 -16.44
CA ARG A 24 -4.25 20.23 -17.86
C ARG A 24 -5.30 19.39 -18.56
N GLU A 25 -5.96 18.49 -17.82
CA GLU A 25 -6.91 17.54 -18.39
C GLU A 25 -6.29 16.67 -19.51
N ASP A 26 -4.95 16.47 -19.44
CA ASP A 26 -4.22 15.62 -20.38
C ASP A 26 -4.46 14.14 -20.04
N THR A 27 -5.52 13.60 -20.61
CA THR A 27 -5.95 12.21 -20.40
C THR A 27 -4.84 11.21 -20.73
N ASP A 28 -4.11 11.43 -21.81
CA ASP A 28 -3.05 10.52 -22.24
C ASP A 28 -1.88 10.51 -21.24
N MET A 29 -1.47 11.68 -20.75
CA MET A 29 -0.44 11.80 -19.74
C MET A 29 -0.90 11.16 -18.41
N TYR A 30 -2.15 11.41 -18.00
CA TYR A 30 -2.72 10.80 -16.82
C TYR A 30 -2.70 9.26 -16.92
N LEU A 31 -3.20 8.67 -17.99
CA LEU A 31 -3.28 7.22 -18.18
C LEU A 31 -1.91 6.56 -18.25
N ARG A 32 -0.92 7.18 -18.90
CA ARG A 32 0.48 6.68 -18.93
C ARG A 32 1.16 6.69 -17.57
N SER A 33 0.65 7.49 -16.63
CA SER A 33 1.18 7.56 -15.26
C SER A 33 0.77 6.38 -14.38
N PHE A 34 -0.03 5.43 -14.87
CA PHE A 34 -0.44 4.24 -14.15
C PHE A 34 0.22 2.96 -14.68
N CYS A 35 0.48 2.01 -13.76
CA CYS A 35 0.71 0.62 -14.13
C CYS A 35 -0.61 -0.05 -14.51
N TYR A 36 -0.52 -1.13 -15.27
CA TYR A 36 -1.67 -2.01 -15.52
C TYR A 36 -1.26 -3.46 -15.28
N PRO A 37 -1.99 -4.22 -14.43
CA PRO A 37 -3.11 -3.74 -13.60
C PRO A 37 -2.68 -2.75 -12.52
N ASN A 38 -3.60 -1.89 -12.08
CA ASN A 38 -3.47 -1.05 -10.90
C ASN A 38 -4.65 -1.24 -9.95
N GLY A 39 -4.51 -0.80 -8.70
CA GLY A 39 -5.53 -0.96 -7.67
C GLY A 39 -5.94 0.36 -7.03
N ILE A 40 -7.23 0.59 -6.88
CA ILE A 40 -7.79 1.67 -6.08
C ILE A 40 -8.48 1.06 -4.87
N LEU A 41 -8.01 1.39 -3.68
CA LEU A 41 -8.58 0.92 -2.44
C LEU A 41 -9.42 2.01 -1.78
N SER A 42 -10.69 1.70 -1.56
CA SER A 42 -11.59 2.52 -0.74
C SER A 42 -12.16 1.71 0.43
N GLY A 43 -12.55 2.41 1.50
CA GLY A 43 -13.19 1.76 2.65
C GLY A 43 -14.54 1.16 2.31
N GLU A 44 -15.27 1.75 1.37
CA GLU A 44 -16.64 1.36 1.01
C GLU A 44 -16.68 0.28 -0.08
N GLN A 45 -15.92 0.48 -1.16
CA GLN A 45 -15.95 -0.40 -2.34
C GLN A 45 -14.89 -1.50 -2.30
N GLY A 46 -13.93 -1.39 -1.37
CA GLY A 46 -12.79 -2.31 -1.30
C GLY A 46 -11.77 -2.05 -2.40
N LEU A 47 -11.16 -3.12 -2.91
CA LEU A 47 -10.16 -3.05 -3.97
C LEU A 47 -10.82 -3.11 -5.36
N THR A 48 -10.77 -2.00 -6.07
CA THR A 48 -11.11 -1.95 -7.48
C THR A 48 -9.83 -2.17 -8.30
N ILE A 49 -9.85 -3.13 -9.21
CA ILE A 49 -8.74 -3.43 -10.11
C ILE A 49 -9.04 -2.84 -11.49
N ASN A 50 -8.20 -1.91 -11.92
CA ASN A 50 -8.16 -1.45 -13.30
C ASN A 50 -7.16 -2.34 -14.07
N ALA A 51 -7.68 -3.35 -14.75
CA ALA A 51 -6.88 -4.35 -15.44
C ALA A 51 -6.16 -3.76 -16.66
N LYS A 52 -6.75 -2.75 -17.28
CA LYS A 52 -6.27 -2.11 -18.51
C LYS A 52 -6.57 -0.61 -18.53
N GLU A 53 -5.96 0.08 -19.48
CA GLU A 53 -6.05 1.53 -19.61
C GLU A 53 -7.48 2.06 -19.72
N SER A 54 -8.37 1.37 -20.45
CA SER A 54 -9.78 1.77 -20.57
C SER A 54 -10.57 1.73 -19.26
N ASP A 55 -10.15 0.90 -18.29
CA ASP A 55 -10.78 0.87 -16.95
C ASP A 55 -10.35 2.11 -16.16
N GLN A 56 -9.07 2.46 -16.22
CA GLN A 56 -8.51 3.68 -15.61
C GLN A 56 -9.09 4.94 -16.26
N GLN A 57 -9.29 4.93 -17.58
CA GLN A 57 -9.90 6.04 -18.30
C GLN A 57 -11.34 6.31 -17.83
N ARG A 58 -12.13 5.26 -17.61
CA ARG A 58 -13.48 5.38 -17.05
C ARG A 58 -13.45 6.01 -15.66
N PHE A 59 -12.58 5.50 -14.79
CA PHE A 59 -12.39 6.07 -13.46
C PHE A 59 -11.99 7.55 -13.51
N TYR A 60 -11.06 7.92 -14.38
CA TYR A 60 -10.65 9.31 -14.59
C TYR A 60 -11.83 10.20 -15.02
N GLN A 61 -12.63 9.74 -15.98
CA GLN A 61 -13.80 10.47 -16.46
C GLN A 61 -14.84 10.68 -15.36
N GLU A 62 -15.08 9.68 -14.51
CA GLU A 62 -15.99 9.78 -13.37
C GLU A 62 -15.49 10.82 -12.36
N VAL A 63 -14.19 10.80 -12.02
CA VAL A 63 -13.58 11.79 -11.14
C VAL A 63 -13.67 13.19 -11.74
N MET A 64 -13.27 13.38 -13.00
CA MET A 64 -13.30 14.68 -13.67
C MET A 64 -14.73 15.25 -13.75
N SER A 65 -15.70 14.45 -14.16
CA SER A 65 -17.11 14.87 -14.20
C SER A 65 -17.62 15.31 -12.83
N SER A 66 -17.25 14.59 -11.78
CA SER A 66 -17.65 14.91 -10.40
C SER A 66 -17.06 16.24 -9.93
N ILE A 67 -15.77 16.50 -10.15
CA ILE A 67 -15.12 17.72 -9.65
C ILE A 67 -15.45 18.95 -10.50
N GLN A 68 -15.50 18.80 -11.83
CA GLN A 68 -15.88 19.89 -12.75
C GLN A 68 -17.30 20.36 -12.50
N GLY A 69 -18.24 19.44 -12.26
CA GLY A 69 -19.62 19.78 -11.92
C GLY A 69 -19.77 20.60 -10.63
N ARG A 70 -18.73 20.60 -9.77
CA ARG A 70 -18.66 21.40 -8.54
C ARG A 70 -17.82 22.67 -8.67
N GLY A 71 -17.34 22.98 -9.88
CA GLY A 71 -16.58 24.19 -10.20
C GLY A 71 -15.08 24.09 -9.97
N TRP A 72 -14.51 22.88 -10.07
CA TRP A 72 -13.06 22.66 -10.03
C TRP A 72 -12.33 23.42 -11.16
N ASP A 73 -11.18 24.00 -10.83
CA ASP A 73 -10.27 24.68 -11.75
C ASP A 73 -8.89 24.01 -11.77
N HIS A 74 -8.32 23.78 -10.58
CA HIS A 74 -7.03 23.10 -10.46
C HIS A 74 -6.87 22.38 -9.13
N THR A 75 -5.85 21.51 -9.04
CA THR A 75 -5.45 20.78 -7.84
C THR A 75 -4.01 21.14 -7.47
N GLY A 76 -3.80 21.53 -6.22
CA GLY A 76 -2.48 21.77 -5.65
C GLY A 76 -2.07 20.67 -4.68
N VAL A 77 -0.77 20.35 -4.61
CA VAL A 77 -0.20 19.53 -3.54
C VAL A 77 0.36 20.44 -2.45
N THR A 78 -0.10 20.24 -1.22
CA THR A 78 0.32 21.05 -0.07
C THR A 78 1.40 20.38 0.76
N GLN A 79 1.40 19.04 0.79
CA GLN A 79 2.43 18.24 1.44
C GLN A 79 2.66 16.94 0.64
N LEU A 80 3.92 16.52 0.55
CA LEU A 80 4.31 15.27 -0.06
C LEU A 80 5.35 14.57 0.82
N GLN A 81 5.11 13.32 1.15
CA GLN A 81 6.02 12.47 1.90
C GLN A 81 6.29 11.21 1.08
N ILE A 82 7.56 10.83 0.95
CA ILE A 82 8.00 9.74 0.08
C ILE A 82 8.89 8.78 0.86
N TRP A 83 8.59 7.49 0.78
CA TRP A 83 9.35 6.41 1.40
C TRP A 83 9.67 5.32 0.37
N PRO A 84 10.87 5.31 -0.21
CA PRO A 84 11.32 4.17 -1.00
C PRO A 84 11.31 2.89 -0.16
N ILE A 85 10.81 1.80 -0.75
CA ILE A 85 10.79 0.46 -0.15
C ILE A 85 11.69 -0.52 -0.89
N SER A 86 12.13 -0.11 -2.08
CA SER A 86 13.13 -0.77 -2.91
C SER A 86 13.66 0.21 -3.96
N GLU A 87 14.58 -0.22 -4.83
CA GLU A 87 15.05 0.61 -5.95
C GLU A 87 13.95 0.89 -7.00
N GLY A 88 12.93 0.06 -7.04
CA GLY A 88 11.84 0.15 -8.01
C GLY A 88 10.45 0.41 -7.40
N MET A 89 10.31 0.56 -6.08
CA MET A 89 9.00 0.82 -5.45
C MET A 89 9.11 1.79 -4.28
N ALA A 90 8.05 2.58 -4.09
CA ALA A 90 7.91 3.48 -2.96
C ALA A 90 6.46 3.65 -2.54
N PHE A 91 6.27 4.00 -1.27
CA PHE A 91 5.06 4.66 -0.80
C PHE A 91 5.22 6.16 -0.88
N LEU A 92 4.15 6.86 -1.20
CA LEU A 92 4.06 8.30 -1.01
C LEU A 92 2.69 8.67 -0.43
N VAL A 93 2.68 9.69 0.41
CA VAL A 93 1.45 10.32 0.91
C VAL A 93 1.43 11.75 0.45
N ALA A 94 0.33 12.14 -0.18
CA ALA A 94 0.12 13.49 -0.67
C ALA A 94 -1.13 14.10 -0.04
N ASP A 95 -0.96 15.31 0.49
CA ASP A 95 -2.06 16.21 0.80
C ASP A 95 -2.35 17.07 -0.42
N ILE A 96 -3.57 17.02 -0.91
CA ILE A 96 -4.00 17.82 -2.03
C ILE A 96 -5.15 18.73 -1.64
N SER A 97 -5.22 19.87 -2.30
CA SER A 97 -6.40 20.75 -2.27
C SER A 97 -6.85 21.01 -3.69
N ARG A 98 -8.14 20.85 -3.93
CA ARG A 98 -8.80 21.23 -5.17
C ARG A 98 -9.38 22.62 -5.03
N TYR A 99 -9.18 23.44 -6.03
CA TYR A 99 -9.55 24.85 -6.02
C TYR A 99 -10.58 25.15 -7.11
N LYS A 100 -11.41 26.14 -6.82
CA LYS A 100 -12.27 26.77 -7.82
C LYS A 100 -11.52 27.90 -8.51
N LYS A 101 -12.10 28.45 -9.59
CA LYS A 101 -11.52 29.53 -10.39
C LYS A 101 -11.24 30.82 -9.59
N ASP A 102 -11.94 31.04 -8.48
CA ASP A 102 -11.71 32.15 -7.55
C ASP A 102 -10.66 31.84 -6.47
N ASN A 103 -9.94 30.72 -6.60
CA ASN A 103 -8.99 30.18 -5.61
C ASN A 103 -9.61 29.76 -4.26
N SER A 104 -10.94 29.71 -4.14
CA SER A 104 -11.53 29.10 -2.96
C SER A 104 -11.34 27.57 -2.99
N ILE A 105 -11.18 26.96 -1.81
CA ILE A 105 -11.02 25.51 -1.71
C ILE A 105 -12.36 24.84 -2.00
N LEU A 106 -12.37 23.96 -3.00
CA LEU A 106 -13.49 23.07 -3.30
C LEU A 106 -13.54 21.90 -2.32
N GLU A 107 -12.40 21.25 -2.14
CA GLU A 107 -12.20 20.15 -1.21
C GLU A 107 -10.70 19.92 -0.96
N SER A 108 -10.39 19.24 0.13
CA SER A 108 -9.04 18.76 0.42
C SER A 108 -9.08 17.28 0.74
N GLY A 109 -8.00 16.56 0.41
CA GLY A 109 -7.90 15.14 0.67
C GLY A 109 -6.46 14.72 0.90
N ARG A 110 -6.29 13.60 1.57
CA ARG A 110 -5.00 12.92 1.78
C ARG A 110 -5.06 11.55 1.13
N TYR A 111 -4.02 11.21 0.39
CA TYR A 111 -3.97 9.98 -0.38
C TYR A 111 -2.62 9.30 -0.20
N CYS A 112 -2.65 7.98 -0.03
CA CYS A 112 -1.47 7.11 -0.07
C CYS A 112 -1.39 6.42 -1.42
N TYR A 113 -0.24 6.53 -2.05
CA TYR A 113 0.06 5.85 -3.32
C TYR A 113 1.18 4.83 -3.09
N THR A 114 1.09 3.69 -3.76
CA THR A 114 2.26 2.89 -4.08
C THR A 114 2.65 3.21 -5.51
N VAL A 115 3.90 3.61 -5.71
CA VAL A 115 4.46 3.83 -7.04
C VAL A 115 5.52 2.79 -7.36
N ARG A 116 5.64 2.44 -8.65
CA ARG A 116 6.58 1.45 -9.15
C ARG A 116 7.31 2.00 -10.38
N LYS A 117 8.59 1.65 -10.50
CA LYS A 117 9.40 1.95 -11.68
C LYS A 117 9.19 0.88 -12.74
N ASP A 118 8.39 1.17 -13.76
CA ASP A 118 8.11 0.29 -14.89
C ASP A 118 8.96 0.69 -16.09
N ARG A 119 9.88 -0.20 -16.51
CA ARG A 119 10.83 0.08 -17.62
C ARG A 119 11.57 1.42 -17.47
N GLY A 120 12.01 1.71 -16.25
CA GLY A 120 12.74 2.94 -15.94
C GLY A 120 11.88 4.18 -15.68
N VAL A 121 10.56 4.11 -15.79
CA VAL A 121 9.62 5.21 -15.57
C VAL A 121 8.75 4.94 -14.34
N TRP A 122 8.66 5.91 -13.42
CA TRP A 122 7.77 5.82 -12.26
C TRP A 122 6.31 5.88 -12.68
N LYS A 123 5.48 5.03 -12.08
CA LYS A 123 4.04 4.94 -12.33
C LYS A 123 3.29 4.61 -11.06
N VAL A 124 2.04 5.04 -10.97
CA VAL A 124 1.11 4.66 -9.89
C VAL A 124 0.72 3.20 -10.04
N LEU A 125 0.89 2.42 -8.97
CA LEU A 125 0.47 1.02 -8.88
C LEU A 125 -0.78 0.86 -8.04
N THR A 126 -0.89 1.62 -6.92
CA THR A 126 -2.09 1.64 -6.10
C THR A 126 -2.38 3.03 -5.56
N LEU A 127 -3.64 3.29 -5.26
CA LEU A 127 -4.13 4.52 -4.66
C LEU A 127 -5.11 4.18 -3.54
N THR A 128 -4.96 4.85 -2.39
CA THR A 128 -5.83 4.71 -1.22
C THR A 128 -6.10 6.07 -0.60
N GLU A 129 -7.34 6.38 -0.28
CA GLU A 129 -7.70 7.59 0.45
C GLU A 129 -7.45 7.40 1.95
N ILE A 130 -6.96 8.48 2.61
CA ILE A 130 -6.82 8.58 4.06
C ILE A 130 -7.83 9.62 4.53
N LYS A 131 -8.80 9.20 5.34
CA LYS A 131 -9.88 10.08 5.82
C LYS A 131 -9.62 10.60 7.23
N PRO A 132 -9.93 11.86 7.55
CA PRO A 132 -9.91 12.32 8.93
C PRO A 132 -10.78 11.41 9.83
N PRO A 133 -10.39 11.17 11.08
CA PRO A 133 -9.28 11.80 11.82
C PRO A 133 -7.92 11.13 11.62
N PHE A 134 -7.80 10.18 10.70
CA PHE A 134 -6.56 9.43 10.47
C PHE A 134 -5.57 10.23 9.63
N SER A 135 -4.28 10.05 9.91
CA SER A 135 -3.19 10.76 9.21
C SER A 135 -2.31 9.84 8.34
N GLY A 136 -2.50 8.52 8.43
CA GLY A 136 -1.65 7.57 7.72
C GLY A 136 -0.21 7.55 8.22
N PRO A 137 0.75 7.05 7.45
CA PRO A 137 2.14 7.00 7.85
C PRO A 137 2.73 8.42 7.90
N VAL A 138 2.95 8.89 9.10
CA VAL A 138 3.68 10.13 9.43
C VAL A 138 4.80 9.78 10.39
N MET A 139 5.73 10.72 10.62
CA MET A 139 6.88 10.48 11.54
C MET A 139 6.46 10.10 12.95
N MET A 140 5.26 10.48 13.38
CA MET A 140 4.66 10.06 14.66
C MET A 140 3.43 9.21 14.39
N GLN A 141 3.27 8.13 15.16
CA GLN A 141 2.10 7.26 15.08
C GLN A 141 0.84 8.06 15.43
N ASP A 142 -0.23 7.79 14.70
CA ASP A 142 -1.53 8.38 14.97
C ASP A 142 -2.03 7.96 16.35
N ASN A 143 -2.18 8.94 17.26
CA ASN A 143 -2.59 8.72 18.65
C ASN A 143 -3.96 9.33 18.95
N THR A 144 -4.77 9.59 17.93
CA THR A 144 -6.15 10.07 18.15
C THR A 144 -6.93 9.05 18.95
N SER A 145 -7.97 9.52 19.64
CA SER A 145 -8.85 8.65 20.43
C SER A 145 -9.54 7.59 19.58
N GLU A 146 -9.82 7.93 18.31
CA GLU A 146 -10.45 7.06 17.33
C GLU A 146 -9.48 6.01 16.77
N ALA A 147 -8.20 6.34 16.62
CA ALA A 147 -7.20 5.44 16.10
C ALA A 147 -6.81 4.31 17.06
N LYS A 148 -6.74 4.59 18.37
CA LYS A 148 -6.28 3.63 19.37
C LYS A 148 -7.03 2.29 19.38
N PRO A 149 -8.39 2.25 19.38
CA PRO A 149 -9.12 0.99 19.33
C PRO A 149 -8.82 0.18 18.07
N LEU A 150 -8.75 0.86 16.90
CA LEU A 150 -8.44 0.22 15.62
C LEU A 150 -7.02 -0.33 15.58
N ILE A 151 -6.06 0.41 16.13
CA ILE A 151 -4.66 -0.05 16.23
C ILE A 151 -4.64 -1.36 17.04
N GLY A 152 -5.30 -1.42 18.20
CA GLY A 152 -5.35 -2.62 19.02
C GLY A 152 -6.02 -3.82 18.30
N GLU A 153 -7.11 -3.58 17.56
CA GLU A 153 -7.74 -4.62 16.74
C GLU A 153 -6.78 -5.16 15.66
N ILE A 154 -6.06 -4.27 14.97
CA ILE A 154 -5.14 -4.63 13.89
C ILE A 154 -3.92 -5.36 14.43
N GLU A 155 -3.35 -4.90 15.56
CA GLU A 155 -2.25 -5.59 16.23
C GLU A 155 -2.63 -7.01 16.63
N ASN A 156 -3.85 -7.19 17.19
CA ASN A 156 -4.35 -8.51 17.53
C ASN A 156 -4.59 -9.39 16.30
N PHE A 157 -5.13 -8.83 15.22
CA PHE A 157 -5.27 -9.52 13.94
C PHE A 157 -3.91 -10.02 13.42
N TYR A 158 -2.90 -9.14 13.39
CA TYR A 158 -1.57 -9.50 12.88
C TYR A 158 -0.87 -10.55 13.77
N ARG A 159 -1.07 -10.46 15.09
CA ARG A 159 -0.58 -11.49 16.02
C ARG A 159 -1.17 -12.86 15.71
N ASN A 160 -2.48 -12.93 15.48
CA ASN A 160 -3.16 -14.19 15.12
C ASN A 160 -2.71 -14.71 13.76
N TYR A 161 -2.44 -13.84 12.79
CA TYR A 161 -1.87 -14.18 11.50
C TYR A 161 -0.51 -14.89 11.65
N ILE A 162 0.39 -14.35 12.48
CA ILE A 162 1.70 -14.97 12.76
C ILE A 162 1.57 -16.29 13.53
N VAL A 163 0.62 -16.40 14.44
CA VAL A 163 0.31 -17.64 15.17
C VAL A 163 -0.13 -18.73 14.19
N GLY A 164 -1.06 -18.43 13.28
CA GLY A 164 -1.53 -19.36 12.25
C GLY A 164 -0.40 -19.78 11.30
N PHE A 165 0.43 -18.82 10.88
CA PHE A 165 1.61 -19.11 10.05
C PHE A 165 2.58 -20.07 10.74
N ASN A 166 2.90 -19.83 12.02
CA ASN A 166 3.80 -20.67 12.82
C ASN A 166 3.23 -22.06 13.13
N ALA A 167 1.92 -22.18 13.22
CA ALA A 167 1.25 -23.46 13.39
C ALA A 167 1.12 -24.26 12.09
N GLU A 168 1.57 -23.69 10.96
CA GLU A 168 1.38 -24.24 9.62
C GLU A 168 -0.09 -24.51 9.29
N ASP A 169 -1.00 -23.74 9.94
CA ASP A 169 -2.43 -23.81 9.67
C ASP A 169 -2.75 -23.04 8.38
N GLN A 170 -2.70 -23.79 7.26
CA GLN A 170 -2.98 -23.24 5.93
C GLN A 170 -4.37 -22.56 5.87
N ALA A 171 -5.37 -23.15 6.51
CA ALA A 171 -6.74 -22.60 6.46
C ALA A 171 -6.83 -21.29 7.22
N ALA A 172 -6.25 -21.21 8.42
CA ALA A 172 -6.16 -19.98 9.21
C ALA A 172 -5.36 -18.90 8.48
N PHE A 173 -4.22 -19.26 7.86
CA PHE A 173 -3.40 -18.34 7.08
C PHE A 173 -4.18 -17.75 5.90
N VAL A 174 -4.79 -18.60 5.07
CA VAL A 174 -5.58 -18.18 3.89
C VAL A 174 -6.79 -17.33 4.31
N HIS A 175 -7.40 -17.66 5.45
CA HIS A 175 -8.54 -16.89 6.00
C HIS A 175 -8.16 -15.44 6.37
N CYS A 176 -6.89 -15.17 6.69
CA CYS A 176 -6.42 -13.81 6.99
C CYS A 176 -6.38 -12.89 5.76
N TYR A 177 -6.55 -13.42 4.54
CA TYR A 177 -6.50 -12.63 3.32
C TYR A 177 -7.89 -12.38 2.73
N ALA A 178 -8.03 -11.23 2.08
CA ALA A 178 -9.15 -10.98 1.17
C ALA A 178 -8.92 -11.72 -0.16
N HIS A 179 -9.97 -11.95 -0.93
CA HIS A 179 -9.88 -12.47 -2.29
C HIS A 179 -10.75 -11.60 -3.21
N PRO A 180 -10.15 -10.96 -4.25
CA PRO A 180 -8.74 -11.02 -4.62
C PRO A 180 -7.84 -10.27 -3.62
N HIS A 181 -6.56 -10.71 -3.53
CA HIS A 181 -5.49 -9.94 -2.89
C HIS A 181 -4.28 -9.86 -3.84
N ALA A 182 -3.31 -9.01 -3.52
CA ALA A 182 -2.17 -8.75 -4.38
C ALA A 182 -0.82 -8.85 -3.65
N PHE A 183 0.17 -9.41 -4.33
CA PHE A 183 1.58 -9.19 -4.01
C PHE A 183 2.13 -8.11 -4.92
N LEU A 184 2.79 -7.11 -4.34
CA LEU A 184 3.40 -6.00 -5.07
C LEU A 184 4.90 -6.27 -5.18
N LEU A 185 5.40 -6.40 -6.39
CA LEU A 185 6.78 -6.76 -6.69
C LEU A 185 7.41 -5.75 -7.65
N ASP A 186 8.68 -5.40 -7.42
CA ASP A 186 9.43 -4.47 -8.27
C ASP A 186 9.40 -4.87 -9.75
N GLU A 187 9.74 -6.13 -10.01
CA GLU A 187 9.94 -6.61 -11.38
C GLU A 187 8.62 -6.93 -12.09
N LYS A 188 7.65 -7.46 -11.35
CA LYS A 188 6.40 -8.01 -11.92
C LYS A 188 5.18 -7.11 -11.72
N GLY A 189 5.31 -6.06 -10.90
CA GLY A 189 4.18 -5.20 -10.54
C GLY A 189 3.20 -5.88 -9.59
N MET A 190 1.94 -5.86 -9.93
CA MET A 190 0.87 -6.46 -9.15
C MET A 190 0.59 -7.90 -9.59
N ILE A 191 0.79 -8.85 -8.69
CA ILE A 191 0.37 -10.24 -8.89
C ILE A 191 -0.89 -10.47 -8.07
N LEU A 192 -1.98 -10.76 -8.77
CA LEU A 192 -3.29 -11.02 -8.15
C LEU A 192 -3.44 -12.50 -7.81
N THR A 193 -3.93 -12.76 -6.61
CA THR A 193 -4.42 -14.08 -6.18
C THR A 193 -5.93 -13.96 -6.02
N SER A 194 -6.65 -14.54 -6.99
CA SER A 194 -8.07 -14.24 -7.15
C SER A 194 -8.98 -15.13 -6.31
N THR A 195 -8.57 -16.36 -6.00
CA THR A 195 -9.39 -17.34 -5.30
C THR A 195 -8.67 -17.94 -4.11
N VAL A 196 -9.43 -18.53 -3.18
CA VAL A 196 -8.91 -19.32 -2.05
C VAL A 196 -7.97 -20.42 -2.55
N ALA A 197 -8.35 -21.16 -3.57
CA ALA A 197 -7.54 -22.26 -4.13
C ALA A 197 -6.21 -21.76 -4.73
N ASP A 198 -6.18 -20.58 -5.35
CA ASP A 198 -4.93 -19.95 -5.82
C ASP A 198 -4.02 -19.61 -4.63
N HIS A 199 -4.63 -19.12 -3.54
CA HIS A 199 -3.88 -18.75 -2.35
C HIS A 199 -3.33 -19.98 -1.59
N GLU A 200 -4.09 -21.04 -1.52
CA GLU A 200 -3.61 -22.32 -0.96
C GLU A 200 -2.37 -22.84 -1.71
N ARG A 201 -2.38 -22.75 -3.05
CA ARG A 201 -1.20 -23.07 -3.86
C ARG A 201 -0.02 -22.12 -3.59
N ALA A 202 -0.29 -20.83 -3.48
CA ALA A 202 0.74 -19.84 -3.16
C ALA A 202 1.34 -20.09 -1.76
N TYR A 203 0.52 -20.47 -0.77
CA TYR A 203 1.00 -20.85 0.56
C TYR A 203 2.01 -22.00 0.50
N GLN A 204 1.71 -23.06 -0.25
CA GLN A 204 2.64 -24.19 -0.43
C GLN A 204 3.96 -23.75 -1.08
N GLN A 205 3.90 -22.81 -2.04
CA GLN A 205 5.10 -22.24 -2.67
C GLN A 205 5.94 -21.39 -1.71
N ILE A 206 5.34 -20.81 -0.68
CA ILE A 206 6.04 -20.07 0.38
C ILE A 206 6.65 -21.06 1.38
N MET A 207 5.89 -22.07 1.82
CA MET A 207 6.33 -22.98 2.90
C MET A 207 7.44 -23.94 2.45
N LYS A 208 7.36 -24.48 1.22
CA LYS A 208 8.35 -25.43 0.71
C LYS A 208 9.78 -24.92 0.82
N PRO A 209 10.18 -23.76 0.27
CA PRO A 209 11.56 -23.26 0.40
C PRO A 209 11.93 -22.87 1.83
N LEU A 210 10.97 -22.53 2.69
CA LEU A 210 11.24 -22.26 4.10
C LEU A 210 11.64 -23.56 4.82
N HIS A 211 10.93 -24.65 4.61
CA HIS A 211 11.27 -25.97 5.18
C HIS A 211 12.61 -26.47 4.67
N GLU A 212 12.89 -26.36 3.36
CA GLU A 212 14.19 -26.74 2.77
C GLU A 212 15.38 -25.99 3.40
N ARG A 213 15.14 -24.76 3.88
CA ARG A 213 16.13 -23.92 4.59
C ARG A 213 16.15 -24.16 6.10
N GLY A 214 15.31 -25.08 6.63
CA GLY A 214 15.24 -25.45 8.03
C GLY A 214 14.44 -24.49 8.91
N TRP A 215 13.47 -23.75 8.34
CA TRP A 215 12.60 -22.86 9.11
C TRP A 215 11.86 -23.61 10.22
N GLY A 216 11.76 -22.98 11.40
CA GLY A 216 11.05 -23.50 12.55
C GLY A 216 9.98 -22.54 13.09
N ARG A 217 10.22 -21.24 13.01
CA ARG A 217 9.23 -20.23 13.45
C ARG A 217 9.56 -18.82 12.95
N SER A 218 8.55 -17.95 12.96
CA SER A 218 8.65 -16.51 12.70
C SER A 218 8.27 -15.72 13.94
N VAL A 219 8.99 -14.63 14.22
CA VAL A 219 8.72 -13.73 15.35
C VAL A 219 8.60 -12.31 14.81
N THR A 220 7.55 -11.60 15.20
CA THR A 220 7.41 -10.19 14.92
C THR A 220 8.25 -9.39 15.90
N ASP A 221 9.29 -8.72 15.42
CA ASP A 221 10.19 -7.89 16.23
C ASP A 221 9.61 -6.50 16.44
N MET A 222 8.93 -5.96 15.41
CA MET A 222 8.28 -4.66 15.43
C MET A 222 7.03 -4.68 14.54
N LEU A 223 6.00 -3.98 14.99
CA LEU A 223 4.79 -3.73 14.22
C LEU A 223 4.44 -2.25 14.32
N GLN A 224 4.23 -1.62 13.19
CA GLN A 224 3.74 -0.26 13.08
C GLN A 224 2.42 -0.26 12.34
N VAL A 225 1.43 0.47 12.84
CA VAL A 225 0.05 0.44 12.35
C VAL A 225 -0.42 1.87 12.09
N TRP A 226 -0.95 2.10 10.90
CA TRP A 226 -1.58 3.36 10.50
C TRP A 226 -2.96 3.10 9.91
N PRO A 227 -4.03 3.34 10.65
CA PRO A 227 -5.37 3.39 10.08
C PRO A 227 -5.46 4.51 9.03
N PHE A 228 -6.15 4.24 7.93
CA PHE A 228 -6.46 5.21 6.88
C PHE A 228 -7.93 5.63 6.93
N THR A 229 -8.77 4.70 7.32
CA THR A 229 -10.20 4.85 7.58
C THR A 229 -10.58 3.88 8.70
N GLU A 230 -11.83 3.85 9.10
CA GLU A 230 -12.33 2.83 10.05
C GLU A 230 -12.21 1.39 9.52
N SER A 231 -12.02 1.23 8.21
CA SER A 231 -12.00 -0.07 7.53
C SER A 231 -10.77 -0.34 6.67
N THR A 232 -9.82 0.57 6.60
CA THR A 232 -8.56 0.38 5.86
C THR A 232 -7.36 0.83 6.69
N ALA A 233 -6.23 0.12 6.54
CA ALA A 233 -5.01 0.44 7.27
C ALA A 233 -3.77 -0.01 6.50
N LEU A 234 -2.65 0.63 6.78
CA LEU A 234 -1.30 0.16 6.42
C LEU A 234 -0.63 -0.34 7.69
N ILE A 235 0.05 -1.47 7.61
CA ILE A 235 0.99 -1.92 8.63
C ILE A 235 2.35 -2.17 8.00
N VAL A 236 3.40 -1.99 8.81
CA VAL A 236 4.77 -2.42 8.50
C VAL A 236 5.26 -3.28 9.65
N ALA A 237 5.76 -4.46 9.32
CA ALA A 237 6.27 -5.41 10.28
C ALA A 237 7.71 -5.79 10.00
N ASP A 238 8.54 -5.81 11.05
CA ASP A 238 9.83 -6.49 11.06
C ASP A 238 9.63 -7.90 11.62
N VAL A 239 10.14 -8.89 10.89
CA VAL A 239 9.98 -10.29 11.24
C VAL A 239 11.34 -10.99 11.18
N THR A 240 11.71 -11.67 12.26
CA THR A 240 12.84 -12.58 12.27
C THR A 240 12.33 -14.02 12.14
N ARG A 241 12.83 -14.72 11.13
CA ARG A 241 12.63 -16.16 10.97
C ARG A 241 13.78 -16.93 11.61
N TYR A 242 13.44 -17.95 12.36
CA TYR A 242 14.38 -18.83 13.03
C TYR A 242 14.30 -20.23 12.46
N LYS A 243 15.44 -20.91 12.47
CA LYS A 243 15.51 -22.36 12.18
C LYS A 243 15.03 -23.16 13.38
N THR A 244 14.85 -24.46 13.17
CA THR A 244 14.52 -25.42 14.23
C THR A 244 15.59 -25.49 15.35
N ASP A 245 16.86 -25.19 15.02
CA ASP A 245 17.98 -25.12 15.99
C ASP A 245 18.04 -23.74 16.71
N GLN A 246 17.06 -22.86 16.51
CA GLN A 246 16.96 -21.51 17.07
C GLN A 246 17.95 -20.50 16.46
N SER A 247 18.79 -20.87 15.51
CA SER A 247 19.60 -19.88 14.77
C SER A 247 18.71 -19.01 13.87
N VAL A 248 19.17 -17.79 13.59
CA VAL A 248 18.45 -16.88 12.68
C VAL A 248 18.57 -17.39 11.25
N LEU A 249 17.42 -17.62 10.60
CA LEU A 249 17.34 -17.95 9.19
C LEU A 249 17.43 -16.71 8.31
N GLU A 250 16.61 -15.72 8.62
CA GLU A 250 16.56 -14.43 7.90
C GLU A 250 15.79 -13.38 8.70
N LYS A 251 16.03 -12.11 8.36
CA LYS A 251 15.23 -10.98 8.81
C LYS A 251 14.59 -10.31 7.61
N LEU A 252 13.32 -10.06 7.70
CA LEU A 252 12.55 -9.41 6.64
C LEU A 252 11.72 -8.25 7.19
N ARG A 253 11.44 -7.30 6.34
CA ARG A 253 10.49 -6.21 6.60
C ARG A 253 9.45 -6.21 5.50
N ALA A 254 8.19 -6.14 5.86
CA ALA A 254 7.09 -6.14 4.89
C ALA A 254 6.01 -5.14 5.29
N SER A 255 5.36 -4.60 4.30
CA SER A 255 4.16 -3.78 4.45
C SER A 255 2.93 -4.57 4.02
N TYR A 256 1.83 -4.32 4.71
CA TYR A 256 0.53 -4.94 4.42
C TYR A 256 -0.53 -3.87 4.38
N MET A 257 -1.26 -3.79 3.28
CA MET A 257 -2.49 -3.03 3.22
C MET A 257 -3.65 -3.91 3.68
N LEU A 258 -4.39 -3.44 4.66
CA LEU A 258 -5.48 -4.16 5.26
C LEU A 258 -6.82 -3.52 4.91
N ARG A 259 -7.86 -4.35 4.89
CA ARG A 259 -9.25 -3.92 4.83
C ARG A 259 -10.09 -4.72 5.83
N LYS A 260 -11.08 -4.06 6.44
CA LYS A 260 -12.09 -4.70 7.27
C LYS A 260 -13.23 -5.19 6.36
N ASP A 261 -13.45 -6.49 6.33
CA ASP A 261 -14.49 -7.14 5.54
C ASP A 261 -15.48 -7.83 6.49
N SER A 262 -16.75 -7.41 6.45
CA SER A 262 -17.79 -7.91 7.36
C SER A 262 -17.35 -7.90 8.84
N GLY A 263 -16.68 -6.83 9.25
CA GLY A 263 -16.20 -6.65 10.64
C GLY A 263 -14.87 -7.34 10.96
N THR A 264 -14.26 -8.07 10.03
CA THR A 264 -12.99 -8.80 10.21
C THR A 264 -11.88 -8.21 9.34
N TRP A 265 -10.72 -7.94 9.93
CA TRP A 265 -9.56 -7.48 9.17
C TRP A 265 -9.03 -8.57 8.25
N LYS A 266 -8.64 -8.17 7.04
CA LYS A 266 -8.07 -9.03 5.99
C LYS A 266 -6.88 -8.34 5.35
N ILE A 267 -5.87 -9.12 4.98
CA ILE A 267 -4.75 -8.65 4.15
C ILE A 267 -5.22 -8.55 2.71
N LEU A 268 -4.99 -7.40 2.12
CA LEU A 268 -5.40 -7.09 0.75
C LEU A 268 -4.21 -6.96 -0.19
N MET A 269 -3.10 -6.40 0.29
CA MET A 269 -1.86 -6.27 -0.48
C MET A 269 -0.66 -6.47 0.44
N VAL A 270 0.40 -7.05 -0.11
CA VAL A 270 1.68 -7.26 0.58
C VAL A 270 2.81 -6.76 -0.32
N ALA A 271 3.75 -6.00 0.26
CA ALA A 271 4.99 -5.64 -0.41
C ALA A 271 6.18 -5.82 0.54
N GLU A 272 7.25 -6.41 0.04
CA GLU A 272 8.51 -6.49 0.78
C GLU A 272 9.22 -5.13 0.79
N ILE A 273 9.81 -4.77 1.92
CA ILE A 273 10.68 -3.60 2.07
C ILE A 273 12.11 -4.10 2.09
N LYS A 274 12.83 -3.87 1.00
CA LYS A 274 14.18 -4.42 0.79
C LYS A 274 15.25 -3.53 1.43
N PRO A 275 16.27 -4.10 2.11
CA PRO A 275 17.40 -3.29 2.56
C PRO A 275 18.11 -2.59 1.39
N PRO A 276 18.63 -1.37 1.56
CA PRO A 276 18.72 -0.58 2.79
C PRO A 276 17.47 0.27 3.11
N PHE A 277 16.40 0.12 2.37
CA PHE A 277 15.20 0.94 2.54
C PHE A 277 14.45 0.59 3.82
N SER A 278 13.83 1.59 4.42
CA SER A 278 13.06 1.44 5.67
C SER A 278 11.55 1.47 5.44
N GLY A 279 11.10 2.06 4.33
CA GLY A 279 9.68 2.36 4.14
C GLY A 279 9.19 3.42 5.15
N PRO A 280 7.88 3.57 5.32
CA PRO A 280 7.31 4.47 6.32
C PRO A 280 7.59 3.98 7.75
N GLY A 281 7.59 4.92 8.71
CA GLY A 281 7.78 4.65 10.12
C GLY A 281 9.22 4.73 10.61
N LYS A 282 9.48 4.15 11.78
CA LYS A 282 10.81 4.13 12.38
C LYS A 282 11.75 3.29 11.53
N GLY A 283 12.92 3.84 11.20
CA GLY A 283 13.98 3.09 10.53
C GLY A 283 14.37 1.84 11.34
N ARG A 284 14.99 0.86 10.67
CA ARG A 284 15.65 -0.25 11.38
C ARG A 284 16.70 0.35 12.31
N PRO A 285 16.81 -0.14 13.57
CA PRO A 285 17.89 0.25 14.45
C PRO A 285 19.25 -0.16 13.88
#